data_1ddea83dceaa98ed1ef2889de1f53cb7
#
_entry.id   1ddea83dceaa98ed1ef2889de1f53cb7
#
_cell.length_a   1.000
_cell.length_b   1.000
_cell.length_c   1.000
_cell.angle_alpha   90.00
_cell.angle_beta   90.00
_cell.angle_gamma   90.00
#
_symmetry.space_group_name_H-M   'P 1'
#
loop_
_entity.id
_entity.type
_entity.pdbx_description
1 polymer ?
#
loop_
_entity_poly.entity_id
_entity_poly.type
_entity_poly.pdbx_seq_one_letter_code
_entity_poly.pdbx_strand_id
1 'polypeptide(L)'
;METPSTSDMARMAQASYLMGQKDVGKSQRLEEVRDATDMTNYILNKDYTNSEMSVFQHMDNPRNVVISMRGTKVDGRRGNKDILDDLAIATGNAGHEKTFKRRKQKTNKIIKELQPTHLHMTSHSLGGATQNYTIANSKILKKYINDGNVFSAKSFNAGHHPVYGNDMSVGVKYGKTLKPLVEHHRVSGDVVSVGLRGNNPFGKVVEKKVLYSPKKHSGLSKFISGTPLGKVKDFSDKTLFAHEISHFIDK
;
A
#
# COMPACT_ATOMS: atom_id res chain seq x y z
N MET A 1 7.68 22.30 8.26
CA MET A 1 7.32 20.94 8.78
C MET A 1 7.57 19.94 7.68
N GLU A 2 8.19 18.84 8.04
CA GLU A 2 8.71 17.89 7.07
C GLU A 2 7.63 16.91 6.61
N THR A 3 7.51 16.73 5.30
CA THR A 3 6.69 15.66 4.70
C THR A 3 7.46 14.34 4.88
N PRO A 4 6.82 13.24 5.29
CA PRO A 4 7.51 11.97 5.44
C PRO A 4 8.19 11.55 4.14
N SER A 5 9.42 11.06 4.24
CA SER A 5 10.18 10.58 3.09
C SER A 5 9.48 9.40 2.40
N THR A 6 9.92 9.03 1.21
CA THR A 6 9.40 7.83 0.53
C THR A 6 9.74 6.57 1.32
N SER A 7 10.92 6.52 1.94
CA SER A 7 11.36 5.41 2.78
C SER A 7 10.50 5.29 4.05
N ASP A 8 10.21 6.40 4.74
CA ASP A 8 9.33 6.40 5.91
C ASP A 8 7.93 5.91 5.56
N MET A 9 7.38 6.40 4.45
CA MET A 9 6.07 5.97 3.97
C MET A 9 6.04 4.47 3.63
N ALA A 10 7.13 3.94 3.06
CA ALA A 10 7.26 2.50 2.79
C ALA A 10 7.38 1.69 4.09
N ARG A 11 8.17 2.14 5.08
CA ARG A 11 8.26 1.50 6.42
C ARG A 11 6.91 1.44 7.10
N MET A 12 6.17 2.54 7.13
CA MET A 12 4.82 2.57 7.70
C MET A 12 3.81 1.70 6.93
N ALA A 13 3.93 1.60 5.61
CA ALA A 13 3.11 0.70 4.82
C ALA A 13 3.44 -0.77 5.12
N GLN A 14 4.71 -1.12 5.29
CA GLN A 14 5.16 -2.45 5.71
C GLN A 14 4.70 -2.78 7.13
N ALA A 15 4.87 -1.87 8.07
CA ALA A 15 4.47 -2.03 9.46
C ALA A 15 2.96 -2.32 9.62
N SER A 16 2.12 -1.82 8.70
CA SER A 16 0.69 -2.09 8.73
C SER A 16 0.33 -3.59 8.59
N TYR A 17 1.22 -4.41 8.00
CA TYR A 17 1.02 -5.86 7.91
C TYR A 17 1.19 -6.56 9.25
N LEU A 18 2.04 -6.06 10.14
CA LEU A 18 2.26 -6.60 11.47
C LEU A 18 0.97 -6.55 12.31
N MET A 19 0.18 -5.47 12.17
CA MET A 19 -1.12 -5.36 12.84
C MET A 19 -2.14 -6.41 12.40
N GLY A 20 -1.96 -7.04 11.26
CA GLY A 20 -2.84 -8.08 10.74
C GLY A 20 -2.45 -9.51 11.14
N GLN A 21 -1.38 -9.71 11.86
CA GLN A 21 -0.94 -11.05 12.30
C GLN A 21 -1.91 -11.57 13.37
N LYS A 22 -2.48 -12.77 13.13
CA LYS A 22 -3.45 -13.38 14.06
C LYS A 22 -2.78 -14.22 15.13
N ASP A 23 -1.61 -14.78 14.83
CA ASP A 23 -0.90 -15.72 15.68
C ASP A 23 -0.01 -15.02 16.73
N VAL A 24 0.01 -13.69 16.71
CA VAL A 24 0.82 -12.86 17.60
C VAL A 24 -0.11 -12.02 18.48
N GLY A 25 0.20 -11.90 19.76
CA GLY A 25 -0.56 -11.12 20.73
C GLY A 25 -0.59 -9.62 20.35
N LYS A 26 -1.66 -8.91 20.74
CA LYS A 26 -1.81 -7.48 20.40
C LYS A 26 -0.63 -6.63 20.87
N SER A 27 -0.14 -6.86 22.07
CA SER A 27 1.00 -6.12 22.65
C SER A 27 2.28 -6.32 21.83
N GLN A 28 2.58 -7.58 21.48
CA GLN A 28 3.73 -7.90 20.65
C GLN A 28 3.64 -7.27 19.26
N ARG A 29 2.48 -7.31 18.62
CA ARG A 29 2.28 -6.62 17.32
C ARG A 29 2.53 -5.11 17.39
N LEU A 30 2.11 -4.48 18.48
CA LEU A 30 2.35 -3.05 18.68
C LEU A 30 3.83 -2.73 18.88
N GLU A 31 4.57 -3.61 19.54
CA GLU A 31 6.02 -3.50 19.71
C GLU A 31 6.75 -3.68 18.38
N GLU A 32 6.42 -4.74 17.65
CA GLU A 32 6.98 -4.99 16.31
C GLU A 32 6.72 -3.82 15.33
N VAL A 33 5.53 -3.19 15.39
CA VAL A 33 5.24 -1.99 14.59
C VAL A 33 6.10 -0.82 15.02
N ARG A 34 6.28 -0.60 16.31
CA ARG A 34 7.16 0.45 16.84
C ARG A 34 8.58 0.26 16.33
N ASP A 35 9.12 -0.96 16.45
CA ASP A 35 10.49 -1.27 16.03
C ASP A 35 10.65 -1.12 14.51
N ALA A 36 9.65 -1.53 13.72
CA ALA A 36 9.65 -1.36 12.27
C ALA A 36 9.60 0.12 11.83
N THR A 37 9.13 1.02 12.68
CA THR A 37 9.01 2.45 12.41
C THR A 37 9.93 3.34 13.26
N ASP A 38 10.80 2.75 14.04
CA ASP A 38 11.71 3.46 14.98
C ASP A 38 12.58 4.52 14.30
N MET A 39 12.97 4.27 13.03
CA MET A 39 13.73 5.24 12.24
C MET A 39 12.88 6.37 11.65
N THR A 40 11.60 6.43 11.96
CA THR A 40 10.69 7.50 11.52
C THR A 40 10.33 8.40 12.72
N ASN A 41 10.06 9.66 12.47
CA ASN A 41 9.57 10.57 13.51
C ASN A 41 8.07 10.38 13.79
N TYR A 42 7.52 9.18 13.57
CA TYR A 42 6.10 8.87 13.67
C TYR A 42 5.84 7.72 14.65
N ILE A 43 4.88 7.92 15.52
CA ILE A 43 4.42 6.91 16.48
C ILE A 43 3.03 6.38 16.11
N LEU A 44 2.78 5.11 16.40
CA LEU A 44 1.50 4.46 16.14
C LEU A 44 0.41 4.97 17.08
N ASN A 45 -0.66 5.51 16.50
CA ASN A 45 -1.88 5.82 17.26
C ASN A 45 -2.75 4.55 17.38
N LYS A 46 -2.80 3.99 18.59
CA LYS A 46 -3.46 2.71 18.88
C LYS A 46 -4.98 2.77 18.78
N ASP A 47 -5.59 3.94 19.02
CA ASP A 47 -7.04 4.12 19.07
C ASP A 47 -7.68 4.09 17.67
N TYR A 48 -6.93 4.54 16.68
CA TYR A 48 -7.37 4.54 15.27
C TYR A 48 -6.81 3.39 14.44
N THR A 49 -5.90 2.61 15.02
CA THR A 49 -5.25 1.48 14.32
C THR A 49 -6.04 0.18 14.49
N ASN A 50 -6.08 -0.62 13.44
CA ASN A 50 -6.67 -1.96 13.43
C ASN A 50 -5.94 -2.87 12.42
N SER A 51 -6.45 -4.09 12.23
CA SER A 51 -5.84 -5.08 11.32
C SER A 51 -5.80 -4.69 9.83
N GLU A 52 -6.50 -3.64 9.42
CA GLU A 52 -6.60 -3.22 8.01
C GLU A 52 -5.92 -1.88 7.72
N MET A 53 -5.81 -1.04 8.74
CA MET A 53 -5.27 0.31 8.66
C MET A 53 -4.46 0.61 9.91
N SER A 54 -3.30 1.19 9.74
CA SER A 54 -2.50 1.76 10.81
C SER A 54 -2.47 3.27 10.69
N VAL A 55 -2.53 3.96 11.82
CA VAL A 55 -2.50 5.41 11.90
C VAL A 55 -1.28 5.82 12.70
N PHE A 56 -0.48 6.70 12.14
CA PHE A 56 0.72 7.22 12.78
C PHE A 56 0.61 8.73 12.93
N GLN A 57 1.16 9.27 13.99
CA GLN A 57 1.24 10.70 14.27
C GLN A 57 2.69 11.11 14.49
N HIS A 58 3.06 12.26 13.95
CA HIS A 58 4.40 12.80 14.17
C HIS A 58 4.60 13.13 15.66
N MET A 59 5.77 12.79 16.19
CA MET A 59 6.06 12.95 17.63
C MET A 59 5.93 14.39 18.11
N ASP A 60 6.44 15.35 17.35
CA ASP A 60 6.42 16.76 17.73
C ASP A 60 5.17 17.52 17.24
N ASN A 61 4.38 16.89 16.35
CA ASN A 61 3.15 17.51 15.82
C ASN A 61 2.07 16.45 15.61
N PRO A 62 1.23 16.15 16.60
CA PRO A 62 0.18 15.14 16.49
C PRO A 62 -0.86 15.41 15.39
N ARG A 63 -0.92 16.65 14.84
CA ARG A 63 -1.77 16.99 13.70
C ARG A 63 -1.11 16.69 12.35
N ASN A 64 0.10 16.19 12.33
CA ASN A 64 0.74 15.57 11.16
C ASN A 64 0.52 14.06 11.23
N VAL A 65 -0.37 13.56 10.39
CA VAL A 65 -0.94 12.20 10.47
C VAL A 65 -0.63 11.41 9.20
N VAL A 66 -0.20 10.18 9.36
CA VAL A 66 -0.06 9.20 8.27
C VAL A 66 -1.10 8.09 8.45
N ILE A 67 -1.89 7.84 7.41
CA ILE A 67 -2.81 6.70 7.35
C ILE A 67 -2.22 5.66 6.41
N SER A 68 -1.90 4.49 6.94
CA SER A 68 -1.38 3.36 6.18
C SER A 68 -2.46 2.33 5.91
N MET A 69 -2.70 1.99 4.64
CA MET A 69 -3.68 1.00 4.21
C MET A 69 -2.98 -0.28 3.77
N ARG A 70 -3.20 -1.35 4.53
CA ARG A 70 -2.64 -2.66 4.24
C ARG A 70 -3.29 -3.31 3.02
N GLY A 71 -2.50 -4.04 2.22
CA GLY A 71 -2.99 -4.96 1.21
C GLY A 71 -3.53 -6.27 1.79
N THR A 72 -3.75 -7.25 0.93
CA THR A 72 -4.15 -8.59 1.33
C THR A 72 -3.02 -9.25 2.10
N LYS A 73 -3.33 -9.92 3.22
CA LYS A 73 -2.37 -10.76 3.91
C LYS A 73 -2.25 -12.07 3.16
N VAL A 74 -1.05 -12.38 2.73
CA VAL A 74 -0.72 -13.70 2.24
C VAL A 74 -0.33 -14.56 3.42
N ASP A 75 -1.21 -15.45 3.86
CA ASP A 75 -0.85 -16.45 4.85
C ASP A 75 0.09 -17.45 4.20
N GLY A 76 1.33 -17.53 4.68
CA GLY A 76 2.40 -18.37 4.13
C GLY A 76 2.10 -19.87 4.10
N ARG A 77 0.90 -20.31 4.49
CA ARG A 77 0.39 -21.67 4.36
C ARG A 77 -0.22 -21.97 2.98
N ARG A 78 -0.53 -20.94 2.21
CA ARG A 78 -1.04 -21.07 0.84
C ARG A 78 0.10 -20.79 -0.12
N GLY A 79 0.32 -21.70 -1.06
CA GLY A 79 1.41 -21.59 -2.01
C GLY A 79 1.30 -20.35 -2.92
N ASN A 80 2.36 -20.04 -3.64
CA ASN A 80 2.46 -18.89 -4.55
C ASN A 80 1.29 -18.75 -5.55
N LYS A 81 0.57 -19.84 -5.85
CA LYS A 81 -0.61 -19.84 -6.71
C LYS A 81 -1.78 -19.06 -6.09
N ASP A 82 -1.99 -19.26 -4.77
CA ASP A 82 -3.08 -18.57 -4.05
C ASP A 82 -2.83 -17.06 -3.95
N ILE A 83 -1.55 -16.63 -3.95
CA ILE A 83 -1.19 -15.20 -3.97
C ILE A 83 -1.62 -14.55 -5.29
N LEU A 84 -1.35 -15.21 -6.40
CA LEU A 84 -1.74 -14.71 -7.72
C LEU A 84 -3.27 -14.78 -7.89
N ASP A 85 -3.92 -15.81 -7.35
CA ASP A 85 -5.36 -15.96 -7.35
C ASP A 85 -6.04 -14.94 -6.44
N ASP A 86 -5.54 -14.71 -5.22
CA ASP A 86 -6.02 -13.66 -4.31
C ASP A 86 -5.76 -12.25 -4.90
N LEU A 87 -4.67 -12.07 -5.63
CA LEU A 87 -4.38 -10.85 -6.35
C LEU A 87 -5.30 -10.65 -7.55
N ALA A 88 -5.56 -11.69 -8.33
CA ALA A 88 -6.51 -11.67 -9.45
C ALA A 88 -7.94 -11.43 -8.96
N ILE A 89 -8.32 -12.03 -7.83
CA ILE A 89 -9.59 -11.79 -7.14
C ILE A 89 -9.65 -10.35 -6.59
N ALA A 90 -8.54 -9.83 -6.06
CA ALA A 90 -8.45 -8.46 -5.56
C ALA A 90 -8.63 -7.41 -6.67
N THR A 91 -8.34 -7.78 -7.91
CA THR A 91 -8.47 -6.89 -9.09
C THR A 91 -9.85 -6.96 -9.75
N GLY A 92 -10.73 -7.91 -9.40
CA GLY A 92 -11.99 -8.11 -10.13
C GLY A 92 -13.24 -8.46 -9.31
N ASN A 93 -13.17 -8.67 -8.00
CA ASN A 93 -14.27 -9.28 -7.25
C ASN A 93 -15.09 -8.27 -6.42
N ALA A 94 -16.44 -8.32 -6.55
CA ALA A 94 -17.42 -7.50 -5.85
C ALA A 94 -17.35 -7.58 -4.31
N GLY A 95 -16.75 -8.62 -3.74
CA GLY A 95 -16.57 -8.78 -2.29
C GLY A 95 -15.73 -7.68 -1.61
N HIS A 96 -14.87 -7.00 -2.35
CA HIS A 96 -13.99 -5.94 -1.83
C HIS A 96 -14.69 -4.59 -1.66
N GLU A 97 -15.84 -4.35 -2.26
CA GLU A 97 -16.56 -3.08 -2.17
C GLU A 97 -16.87 -2.69 -0.70
N LYS A 98 -17.28 -3.65 0.11
CA LYS A 98 -17.54 -3.42 1.56
C LYS A 98 -16.26 -2.96 2.29
N THR A 99 -15.12 -3.57 1.97
CA THR A 99 -13.82 -3.19 2.55
C THR A 99 -13.42 -1.78 2.12
N PHE A 100 -13.59 -1.42 0.86
CA PHE A 100 -13.29 -0.10 0.35
C PHE A 100 -14.16 0.97 1.00
N LYS A 101 -15.47 0.76 1.08
CA LYS A 101 -16.42 1.65 1.77
C LYS A 101 -16.07 1.82 3.26
N ARG A 102 -15.75 0.72 3.95
CA ARG A 102 -15.38 0.74 5.37
C ARG A 102 -14.09 1.52 5.61
N ARG A 103 -13.03 1.30 4.82
CA ARG A 103 -11.77 2.04 4.96
C ARG A 103 -11.94 3.53 4.64
N LYS A 104 -12.73 3.88 3.63
CA LYS A 104 -13.10 5.28 3.36
C LYS A 104 -13.81 5.92 4.56
N GLN A 105 -14.80 5.23 5.15
CA GLN A 105 -15.53 5.74 6.32
C GLN A 105 -14.58 5.94 7.52
N LYS A 106 -13.65 5.03 7.77
CA LYS A 106 -12.63 5.17 8.82
C LYS A 106 -11.70 6.36 8.55
N THR A 107 -11.22 6.52 7.33
CA THR A 107 -10.43 7.70 6.94
C THR A 107 -11.20 8.98 7.21
N ASN A 108 -12.47 9.02 6.84
CA ASN A 108 -13.33 10.18 7.11
C ASN A 108 -13.49 10.46 8.61
N LYS A 109 -13.60 9.42 9.44
CA LYS A 109 -13.65 9.54 10.89
C LYS A 109 -12.34 10.12 11.43
N ILE A 110 -11.19 9.59 11.01
CA ILE A 110 -9.87 10.07 11.41
C ILE A 110 -9.71 11.56 11.10
N ILE A 111 -10.07 11.99 9.87
CA ILE A 111 -9.97 13.40 9.48
C ILE A 111 -10.84 14.29 10.37
N LYS A 112 -12.05 13.85 10.69
CA LYS A 112 -12.97 14.63 11.54
C LYS A 112 -12.51 14.74 12.99
N GLU A 113 -11.99 13.66 13.56
CA GLU A 113 -11.67 13.57 14.98
C GLU A 113 -10.28 14.11 15.29
N LEU A 114 -9.28 13.79 14.47
CA LEU A 114 -7.91 14.26 14.66
C LEU A 114 -7.67 15.67 14.07
N GLN A 115 -8.52 16.12 13.16
CA GLN A 115 -8.38 17.43 12.49
C GLN A 115 -6.94 17.71 12.04
N PRO A 116 -6.31 16.81 11.26
CA PRO A 116 -4.93 16.97 10.88
C PRO A 116 -4.72 18.27 10.11
N THR A 117 -3.56 18.91 10.26
CA THR A 117 -3.09 19.98 9.37
C THR A 117 -2.29 19.42 8.21
N HIS A 118 -1.67 18.26 8.43
CA HIS A 118 -0.91 17.49 7.44
C HIS A 118 -1.44 16.06 7.45
N LEU A 119 -1.97 15.62 6.33
CA LEU A 119 -2.47 14.26 6.14
C LEU A 119 -1.69 13.58 5.03
N HIS A 120 -1.04 12.51 5.38
CA HIS A 120 -0.35 11.65 4.43
C HIS A 120 -1.03 10.28 4.37
N MET A 121 -1.10 9.70 3.18
CA MET A 121 -1.62 8.35 3.01
C MET A 121 -0.55 7.47 2.39
N THR A 122 -0.38 6.27 2.94
CA THR A 122 0.53 5.27 2.38
C THR A 122 -0.16 3.93 2.24
N SER A 123 0.31 3.11 1.32
CA SER A 123 -0.32 1.82 1.05
C SER A 123 0.58 0.89 0.24
N HIS A 124 0.31 -0.41 0.33
CA HIS A 124 0.96 -1.42 -0.50
C HIS A 124 -0.07 -2.37 -1.10
N SER A 125 0.17 -2.86 -2.31
CA SER A 125 -0.65 -3.88 -2.97
C SER A 125 -2.13 -3.47 -3.07
N LEU A 126 -3.09 -4.30 -2.68
CA LEU A 126 -4.53 -4.00 -2.65
C LEU A 126 -4.86 -2.76 -1.78
N GLY A 127 -4.03 -2.45 -0.79
CA GLY A 127 -4.15 -1.20 -0.04
C GLY A 127 -4.11 0.03 -0.94
N GLY A 128 -3.32 0.00 -2.02
CA GLY A 128 -3.24 1.06 -3.01
C GLY A 128 -4.56 1.28 -3.76
N ALA A 129 -5.23 0.19 -4.18
CA ALA A 129 -6.56 0.31 -4.78
C ALA A 129 -7.57 0.94 -3.81
N THR A 130 -7.52 0.56 -2.53
CA THR A 130 -8.39 1.13 -1.49
C THR A 130 -8.07 2.60 -1.21
N GLN A 131 -6.79 2.97 -1.20
CA GLN A 131 -6.34 4.35 -1.08
C GLN A 131 -6.89 5.20 -2.22
N ASN A 132 -6.74 4.75 -3.47
CA ASN A 132 -7.25 5.44 -4.65
C ASN A 132 -8.78 5.59 -4.60
N TYR A 133 -9.51 4.53 -4.22
CA TYR A 133 -10.95 4.60 -4.00
C TYR A 133 -11.32 5.67 -2.95
N THR A 134 -10.57 5.73 -1.85
CA THR A 134 -10.82 6.69 -0.78
C THR A 134 -10.60 8.12 -1.26
N ILE A 135 -9.49 8.38 -1.95
CA ILE A 135 -9.17 9.70 -2.53
C ILE A 135 -10.27 10.13 -3.51
N ALA A 136 -10.71 9.22 -4.38
CA ALA A 136 -11.73 9.50 -5.38
C ALA A 136 -13.11 9.79 -4.78
N ASN A 137 -13.50 9.07 -3.72
CA ASN A 137 -14.88 9.01 -3.26
C ASN A 137 -15.14 9.68 -1.89
N SER A 138 -14.11 10.20 -1.22
CA SER A 138 -14.28 10.90 0.06
C SER A 138 -14.56 12.39 -0.14
N LYS A 139 -15.79 12.80 0.10
CA LYS A 139 -16.17 14.23 0.13
C LYS A 139 -15.42 15.00 1.24
N ILE A 140 -15.15 14.32 2.38
CA ILE A 140 -14.44 14.92 3.52
C ILE A 140 -12.98 15.17 3.17
N LEU A 141 -12.31 14.18 2.56
CA LEU A 141 -10.93 14.35 2.12
C LEU A 141 -10.82 15.42 1.03
N LYS A 142 -11.77 15.48 0.08
CA LYS A 142 -11.79 16.52 -0.93
C LYS A 142 -11.95 17.91 -0.32
N LYS A 143 -12.87 18.06 0.66
CA LYS A 143 -13.00 19.30 1.40
C LYS A 143 -11.71 19.66 2.12
N TYR A 144 -11.11 18.70 2.83
CA TYR A 144 -9.84 18.87 3.54
C TYR A 144 -8.72 19.43 2.62
N ILE A 145 -8.58 18.88 1.41
CA ILE A 145 -7.60 19.34 0.41
C ILE A 145 -7.95 20.75 -0.10
N ASN A 146 -9.22 21.00 -0.39
CA ASN A 146 -9.69 22.29 -0.88
C ASN A 146 -9.59 23.42 0.15
N ASP A 147 -9.64 23.08 1.44
CA ASP A 147 -9.45 24.02 2.55
C ASP A 147 -7.97 24.43 2.73
N GLY A 148 -7.07 23.98 1.85
CA GLY A 148 -5.65 24.35 1.84
C GLY A 148 -4.78 23.57 2.81
N ASN A 149 -5.29 22.50 3.41
CA ASN A 149 -4.49 21.62 4.26
C ASN A 149 -3.49 20.81 3.43
N VAL A 150 -2.37 20.46 4.03
CA VAL A 150 -1.33 19.67 3.38
C VAL A 150 -1.77 18.23 3.19
N PHE A 151 -1.73 17.76 1.96
CA PHE A 151 -2.05 16.37 1.62
C PHE A 151 -0.98 15.76 0.71
N SER A 152 -0.61 14.53 0.97
CA SER A 152 0.14 13.69 0.02
C SER A 152 -0.26 12.22 0.14
N ALA A 153 -0.07 11.47 -0.93
CA ALA A 153 -0.32 10.03 -0.91
C ALA A 153 0.74 9.28 -1.72
N LYS A 154 1.27 8.19 -1.16
CA LYS A 154 2.19 7.31 -1.85
C LYS A 154 1.69 5.88 -1.76
N SER A 155 1.64 5.18 -2.88
CA SER A 155 1.35 3.75 -2.91
C SER A 155 2.53 2.99 -3.47
N PHE A 156 2.76 1.79 -2.94
CA PHE A 156 3.86 0.92 -3.32
C PHE A 156 3.31 -0.36 -3.95
N ASN A 157 3.73 -0.65 -5.19
CA ASN A 157 3.26 -1.81 -5.95
C ASN A 157 1.74 -1.99 -5.87
N ALA A 158 1.01 -0.90 -6.05
CA ALA A 158 -0.43 -0.84 -5.85
C ALA A 158 -1.18 -1.71 -6.86
N GLY A 159 -2.14 -2.49 -6.37
CA GLY A 159 -3.13 -3.14 -7.21
C GLY A 159 -4.07 -2.13 -7.87
N HIS A 160 -4.56 -2.47 -9.05
CA HIS A 160 -5.59 -1.71 -9.76
C HIS A 160 -6.92 -2.48 -9.71
N HIS A 161 -8.02 -1.79 -9.46
CA HIS A 161 -9.34 -2.41 -9.48
C HIS A 161 -10.12 -1.97 -10.72
N PRO A 162 -10.36 -2.87 -11.69
CA PRO A 162 -10.97 -2.50 -12.97
C PRO A 162 -12.43 -2.04 -12.85
N VAL A 163 -13.18 -2.51 -11.86
CA VAL A 163 -14.59 -2.15 -11.65
C VAL A 163 -14.77 -0.70 -11.16
N TYR A 164 -13.76 -0.14 -10.54
CA TYR A 164 -13.74 1.28 -10.14
C TYR A 164 -13.10 2.18 -11.19
N GLY A 165 -12.89 1.67 -12.40
CA GLY A 165 -12.56 2.46 -13.59
C GLY A 165 -13.58 3.54 -13.93
N ASN A 166 -14.80 3.49 -13.37
CA ASN A 166 -15.72 4.64 -13.35
C ASN A 166 -15.16 5.82 -12.56
N ASP A 167 -14.14 5.61 -11.72
CA ASP A 167 -13.35 6.68 -11.12
C ASP A 167 -12.46 7.40 -12.14
N MET A 168 -12.36 6.91 -13.38
CA MET A 168 -11.76 7.67 -14.48
C MET A 168 -12.42 9.04 -14.63
N SER A 169 -13.74 9.14 -14.46
CA SER A 169 -14.45 10.41 -14.51
C SER A 169 -14.01 11.36 -13.38
N VAL A 170 -13.73 10.81 -12.20
CA VAL A 170 -13.21 11.56 -11.06
C VAL A 170 -11.74 11.93 -11.28
N GLY A 171 -10.95 11.02 -11.85
CA GLY A 171 -9.57 11.28 -12.24
C GLY A 171 -9.44 12.36 -13.32
N VAL A 172 -10.30 12.33 -14.31
CA VAL A 172 -10.37 13.39 -15.33
C VAL A 172 -10.75 14.73 -14.69
N LYS A 173 -11.72 14.75 -13.77
CA LYS A 173 -12.18 15.97 -13.11
C LYS A 173 -11.17 16.56 -12.13
N TYR A 174 -10.48 15.72 -11.36
CA TYR A 174 -9.57 16.14 -10.28
C TYR A 174 -8.10 15.83 -10.54
N GLY A 175 -7.80 15.13 -11.64
CA GLY A 175 -6.45 14.62 -11.92
C GLY A 175 -5.37 15.69 -11.95
N LYS A 176 -5.70 16.89 -12.46
CA LYS A 176 -4.76 18.02 -12.46
C LYS A 176 -4.38 18.46 -11.04
N THR A 177 -5.37 18.50 -10.14
CA THR A 177 -5.17 18.89 -8.72
C THR A 177 -4.47 17.78 -7.94
N LEU A 178 -4.80 16.50 -8.20
CA LEU A 178 -4.28 15.37 -7.46
C LEU A 178 -2.92 14.87 -7.97
N LYS A 179 -2.59 15.11 -9.24
CA LYS A 179 -1.35 14.62 -9.85
C LYS A 179 -0.07 14.97 -9.08
N PRO A 180 0.11 16.21 -8.56
CA PRO A 180 1.29 16.55 -7.77
C PRO A 180 1.24 15.98 -6.33
N LEU A 181 0.08 15.54 -5.87
CA LEU A 181 -0.16 15.12 -4.48
C LEU A 181 -0.11 13.60 -4.31
N VAL A 182 -0.20 12.84 -5.40
CA VAL A 182 -0.28 11.37 -5.36
C VAL A 182 0.82 10.76 -6.21
N GLU A 183 1.58 9.85 -5.61
CA GLU A 183 2.62 9.09 -6.28
C GLU A 183 2.35 7.59 -6.17
N HIS A 184 2.57 6.87 -7.27
CA HIS A 184 2.49 5.43 -7.34
C HIS A 184 3.88 4.86 -7.62
N HIS A 185 4.53 4.38 -6.58
CA HIS A 185 5.84 3.75 -6.67
C HIS A 185 5.66 2.28 -7.03
N ARG A 186 6.34 1.83 -8.09
CA ARG A 186 6.30 0.43 -8.51
C ARG A 186 7.68 -0.08 -8.90
N VAL A 187 7.88 -1.37 -8.73
CA VAL A 187 9.05 -2.07 -9.27
C VAL A 187 8.75 -2.52 -10.70
N SER A 188 9.72 -2.35 -11.59
CA SER A 188 9.61 -2.86 -12.96
C SER A 188 9.48 -4.39 -12.94
N GLY A 189 8.45 -4.92 -13.61
CA GLY A 189 8.16 -6.36 -13.61
C GLY A 189 7.17 -6.84 -12.54
N ASP A 190 6.72 -5.97 -11.64
CA ASP A 190 5.61 -6.30 -10.74
C ASP A 190 4.29 -6.39 -11.51
N VAL A 191 3.76 -7.61 -11.62
CA VAL A 191 2.51 -7.87 -12.39
C VAL A 191 1.27 -7.30 -11.72
N VAL A 192 1.31 -7.07 -10.41
CA VAL A 192 0.18 -6.51 -9.63
C VAL A 192 -0.06 -5.06 -10.02
N SER A 193 1.02 -4.32 -10.20
CA SER A 193 0.98 -2.90 -10.56
C SER A 193 0.94 -2.65 -12.07
N VAL A 194 0.94 -3.71 -12.90
CA VAL A 194 0.87 -3.57 -14.37
C VAL A 194 -0.41 -2.85 -14.81
N GLY A 195 -1.52 -3.05 -14.11
CA GLY A 195 -2.78 -2.34 -14.36
C GLY A 195 -2.69 -0.81 -14.22
N LEU A 196 -1.64 -0.31 -13.58
CA LEU A 196 -1.36 1.12 -13.49
C LEU A 196 -0.66 1.69 -14.74
N ARG A 197 -0.28 0.84 -15.70
CA ARG A 197 0.34 1.29 -16.95
C ARG A 197 -0.65 2.09 -17.77
N GLY A 198 -0.38 3.37 -17.90
CA GLY A 198 -1.04 4.25 -18.87
C GLY A 198 -2.37 4.89 -18.43
N ASN A 199 -3.08 4.36 -17.45
CA ASN A 199 -4.42 4.80 -17.07
C ASN A 199 -4.59 5.14 -15.60
N ASN A 200 -3.53 5.64 -14.93
CA ASN A 200 -3.72 6.10 -13.57
C ASN A 200 -4.27 7.54 -13.56
N PRO A 201 -5.55 7.72 -13.24
CA PRO A 201 -6.18 9.03 -13.28
C PRO A 201 -5.71 9.97 -12.16
N PHE A 202 -5.03 9.43 -11.13
CA PHE A 202 -4.85 10.16 -9.88
C PHE A 202 -3.43 10.52 -9.51
N GLY A 203 -2.42 10.31 -10.32
CA GLY A 203 -1.11 10.60 -9.79
C GLY A 203 0.03 10.39 -10.77
N LYS A 204 1.23 10.56 -10.23
CA LYS A 204 2.49 10.30 -10.93
C LYS A 204 2.93 8.86 -10.67
N VAL A 205 3.27 8.12 -11.71
CA VAL A 205 3.91 6.82 -11.59
C VAL A 205 5.42 7.01 -11.50
N VAL A 206 6.00 6.42 -10.46
CA VAL A 206 7.46 6.40 -10.23
C VAL A 206 7.91 4.94 -10.31
N GLU A 207 8.72 4.63 -11.32
CA GLU A 207 9.18 3.27 -11.54
C GLU A 207 10.61 3.08 -11.02
N LYS A 208 10.82 2.04 -10.21
CA LYS A 208 12.13 1.61 -9.71
C LYS A 208 12.54 0.32 -10.42
N LYS A 209 13.68 0.33 -11.06
CA LYS A 209 14.29 -0.89 -11.61
C LYS A 209 15.03 -1.60 -10.48
N VAL A 210 14.72 -2.85 -10.25
CA VAL A 210 15.41 -3.71 -9.28
C VAL A 210 15.93 -4.94 -10.01
N LEU A 211 17.20 -5.23 -9.82
CA LEU A 211 17.82 -6.42 -10.41
C LEU A 211 17.44 -7.63 -9.57
N TYR A 212 16.69 -8.53 -10.15
CA TYR A 212 16.39 -9.82 -9.54
C TYR A 212 17.69 -10.67 -9.53
N SER A 213 18.18 -10.95 -8.33
CA SER A 213 19.25 -11.94 -8.15
C SER A 213 18.63 -13.20 -7.57
N PRO A 214 18.52 -14.29 -8.33
CA PRO A 214 18.01 -15.55 -7.77
C PRO A 214 18.92 -15.97 -6.61
N LYS A 215 18.31 -16.18 -5.42
CA LYS A 215 19.06 -16.79 -4.31
C LYS A 215 19.65 -18.09 -4.81
N LYS A 216 20.97 -18.32 -4.61
CA LYS A 216 21.61 -19.58 -4.93
C LYS A 216 20.92 -20.70 -4.13
N HIS A 217 19.96 -21.36 -4.74
CA HIS A 217 19.34 -22.52 -4.16
C HIS A 217 20.30 -23.71 -4.26
N SER A 218 20.35 -24.53 -3.23
CA SER A 218 21.11 -25.78 -3.17
C SER A 218 20.83 -26.68 -4.36
N GLY A 219 21.76 -27.58 -4.72
CA GLY A 219 21.82 -28.33 -5.98
C GLY A 219 20.54 -28.99 -6.54
N LEU A 220 19.51 -29.20 -5.69
CA LEU A 220 18.20 -29.74 -6.13
C LEU A 220 17.42 -28.76 -7.02
N SER A 221 17.59 -27.47 -6.85
CA SER A 221 16.89 -26.46 -7.65
C SER A 221 17.41 -26.34 -9.08
N LYS A 222 18.69 -26.69 -9.33
CA LYS A 222 19.24 -26.72 -10.68
C LYS A 222 18.59 -27.78 -11.56
N PHE A 223 18.14 -28.89 -10.98
CA PHE A 223 17.51 -29.97 -11.74
C PHE A 223 16.10 -29.62 -12.22
N ILE A 224 15.40 -28.77 -11.47
CA ILE A 224 14.00 -28.38 -11.76
C ILE A 224 13.95 -27.15 -12.69
N SER A 225 15.00 -26.32 -12.74
CA SER A 225 15.01 -25.07 -13.48
C SER A 225 14.84 -25.18 -15.00
N GLY A 226 15.19 -26.35 -15.56
CA GLY A 226 15.01 -26.66 -17.00
C GLY A 226 13.63 -27.19 -17.39
N THR A 227 12.77 -27.50 -16.42
CA THR A 227 11.44 -28.05 -16.67
C THR A 227 10.37 -26.95 -16.78
N PRO A 228 9.18 -27.22 -17.39
CA PRO A 228 8.07 -26.26 -17.40
C PRO A 228 7.67 -25.80 -15.98
N LEU A 229 7.73 -26.71 -15.00
CA LEU A 229 7.49 -26.39 -13.57
C LEU A 229 8.54 -25.43 -12.98
N GLY A 230 9.80 -25.58 -13.36
CA GLY A 230 10.88 -24.68 -12.96
C GLY A 230 10.71 -23.25 -13.54
N LYS A 231 10.25 -23.13 -14.78
CA LYS A 231 9.96 -21.83 -15.41
C LYS A 231 8.79 -21.12 -14.72
N VAL A 232 7.75 -21.85 -14.32
CA VAL A 232 6.59 -21.29 -13.58
C VAL A 232 7.04 -20.83 -12.19
N LYS A 233 7.89 -21.61 -11.51
CA LYS A 233 8.42 -21.22 -10.20
C LYS A 233 9.32 -19.99 -10.29
N ASP A 234 10.22 -19.93 -11.26
CA ASP A 234 11.11 -18.78 -11.46
C ASP A 234 10.31 -17.50 -11.79
N PHE A 235 9.26 -17.61 -12.60
CA PHE A 235 8.35 -16.50 -12.87
C PHE A 235 7.62 -16.04 -11.61
N SER A 236 7.11 -16.97 -10.80
CA SER A 236 6.45 -16.68 -9.54
C SER A 236 7.38 -16.00 -8.54
N ASP A 237 8.61 -16.51 -8.38
CA ASP A 237 9.61 -15.96 -7.47
C ASP A 237 10.05 -14.55 -7.89
N LYS A 238 10.22 -14.31 -9.18
CA LYS A 238 10.53 -12.96 -9.73
C LYS A 238 9.38 -11.98 -9.49
N THR A 239 8.15 -12.43 -9.68
CA THR A 239 6.95 -11.62 -9.48
C THR A 239 6.78 -11.24 -8.01
N LEU A 240 6.94 -12.21 -7.10
CA LEU A 240 6.87 -11.96 -5.66
C LEU A 240 7.99 -11.02 -5.20
N PHE A 241 9.21 -11.24 -5.66
CA PHE A 241 10.33 -10.35 -5.39
C PHE A 241 10.05 -8.92 -5.86
N ALA A 242 9.58 -8.76 -7.10
CA ALA A 242 9.24 -7.43 -7.62
C ALA A 242 8.08 -6.77 -6.86
N HIS A 243 7.21 -7.56 -6.21
CA HIS A 243 6.08 -7.05 -5.44
C HIS A 243 6.45 -6.62 -4.01
N GLU A 244 7.64 -6.95 -3.52
CA GLU A 244 8.06 -6.62 -2.15
C GLU A 244 8.18 -5.11 -1.93
N ILE A 245 7.66 -4.65 -0.80
CA ILE A 245 7.75 -3.24 -0.39
C ILE A 245 9.16 -2.85 0.08
N SER A 246 9.96 -3.81 0.50
CA SER A 246 11.35 -3.64 0.96
C SER A 246 12.25 -2.91 -0.05
N HIS A 247 11.90 -2.97 -1.35
CA HIS A 247 12.61 -2.24 -2.40
C HIS A 247 12.56 -0.72 -2.27
N PHE A 248 11.62 -0.18 -1.50
CA PHE A 248 11.43 1.27 -1.33
C PHE A 248 11.93 1.77 0.02
N ILE A 249 12.47 0.89 0.86
CA ILE A 249 13.04 1.21 2.16
C ILE A 249 14.55 1.37 2.00
N ASP A 250 15.07 2.52 2.40
CA ASP A 250 16.51 2.75 2.46
C ASP A 250 17.14 1.92 3.60
N LYS A 251 18.33 1.39 3.34
CA LYS A 251 19.07 0.54 4.28
C LYS A 251 19.84 1.39 5.28
#